data_3c2680bc6b0b653c128b0d06563ea527
#
_entry.id   3c2680bc6b0b653c128b0d06563ea527
#
_cell.length_a   1.000
_cell.length_b   1.000
_cell.length_c   1.000
_cell.angle_alpha   90.00
_cell.angle_beta   90.00
_cell.angle_gamma   90.00
#
_symmetry.space_group_name_H-M   'P 1'
#
loop_
_entity.id
_entity.type
_entity.pdbx_description
1 polymer ?
#
loop_
_entity_poly.entity_id
_entity_poly.type
_entity_poly.pdbx_seq_one_letter_code
_entity_poly.pdbx_strand_id
1 'polypeptide(L)'
;MDDGIYLAIRLCSAVRSALNGGDFRFTLADYMDKAVFRCFPRKKSVFGGFSTDKADVLYDHCVANGLCSVHADFAMDGKTVPSVICGFDDGTFTRFEITTKNKKNYLCDFDYMGAAQDTAIPAITIHWRYGMWYRIRAYFNEAPTEPYTQRYIDNTAELRAVLQRAEQFCNELDEKCGRPFSGDLPRLFGESVQLLDGREIRRINQLTSLPQLSEQGIRIFRACETADIFDPRLNYNWSWAKVVKRSADEHELSAEHEAITKQLLLQMQNALLFAINEI
;
A
#
# COMPACT_ATOMS: atom_id res chain seq x y z
N MET A 1 -0.53 -2.05 -4.20
CA MET A 1 -0.99 -0.87 -3.40
C MET A 1 -0.04 0.28 -3.66
N ASP A 2 -0.55 1.52 -3.74
CA ASP A 2 0.30 2.71 -3.88
C ASP A 2 1.23 2.85 -2.67
N ASP A 3 2.51 3.19 -2.92
CA ASP A 3 3.52 3.28 -1.86
C ASP A 3 3.16 4.33 -0.79
N GLY A 4 2.47 5.40 -1.19
CA GLY A 4 2.00 6.43 -0.27
C GLY A 4 0.89 5.93 0.66
N ILE A 5 -0.04 5.12 0.14
CA ILE A 5 -1.11 4.47 0.94
C ILE A 5 -0.49 3.50 1.94
N TYR A 6 0.45 2.67 1.49
CA TYR A 6 1.18 1.76 2.35
C TYR A 6 1.89 2.49 3.51
N LEU A 7 2.55 3.61 3.22
CA LEU A 7 3.23 4.43 4.21
C LEU A 7 2.25 5.13 5.17
N ALA A 8 1.09 5.60 4.67
CA ALA A 8 0.05 6.19 5.51
C ALA A 8 -0.46 5.17 6.54
N ILE A 9 -0.76 3.95 6.09
CA ILE A 9 -1.22 2.86 6.97
C ILE A 9 -0.14 2.56 8.03
N ARG A 10 1.13 2.43 7.63
CA ARG A 10 2.21 2.10 8.56
C ARG A 10 2.48 3.19 9.58
N LEU A 11 2.53 4.44 9.15
CA LEU A 11 2.77 5.53 10.09
C LEU A 11 1.59 5.70 11.05
N CYS A 12 0.36 5.66 10.53
CA CYS A 12 -0.84 5.75 11.35
C CYS A 12 -0.90 4.62 12.39
N SER A 13 -0.65 3.36 11.99
CA SER A 13 -0.66 2.21 12.90
C SER A 13 0.44 2.30 13.97
N ALA A 14 1.66 2.75 13.61
CA ALA A 14 2.75 2.91 14.56
C ALA A 14 2.44 3.98 15.61
N VAL A 15 1.92 5.14 15.17
CA VAL A 15 1.52 6.23 16.07
C VAL A 15 0.38 5.79 16.98
N ARG A 16 -0.66 5.13 16.42
CA ARG A 16 -1.81 4.65 17.20
C ARG A 16 -1.40 3.61 18.24
N SER A 17 -0.54 2.65 17.87
CA SER A 17 0.00 1.68 18.82
C SER A 17 0.68 2.38 20.00
N ALA A 18 1.51 3.37 19.72
CA ALA A 18 2.21 4.11 20.76
C ALA A 18 1.26 4.96 21.63
N LEU A 19 0.25 5.60 21.05
CA LEU A 19 -0.78 6.33 21.81
C LEU A 19 -1.58 5.40 22.71
N ASN A 20 -1.73 4.12 22.36
CA ASN A 20 -2.40 3.10 23.17
C ASN A 20 -1.44 2.38 24.15
N GLY A 21 -0.26 2.90 24.38
CA GLY A 21 0.72 2.37 25.35
C GLY A 21 1.63 1.27 24.82
N GLY A 22 1.63 1.00 23.52
CA GLY A 22 2.60 0.14 22.86
C GLY A 22 3.86 0.88 22.40
N ASP A 23 4.75 0.18 21.70
CA ASP A 23 5.95 0.78 21.13
C ASP A 23 5.66 1.52 19.81
N PHE A 24 6.32 2.66 19.60
CA PHE A 24 6.37 3.28 18.28
C PHE A 24 7.34 2.50 17.38
N ARG A 25 6.80 1.84 16.34
CA ARG A 25 7.60 1.07 15.38
C ARG A 25 7.19 1.41 13.95
N PHE A 26 7.90 2.32 13.33
CA PHE A 26 7.74 2.65 11.92
C PHE A 26 8.89 2.07 11.11
N THR A 27 8.57 1.20 10.15
CA THR A 27 9.56 0.58 9.26
C THR A 27 9.20 0.86 7.81
N LEU A 28 10.22 1.12 7.00
CA LEU A 28 10.08 1.23 5.55
C LEU A 28 10.11 -0.17 4.91
N ALA A 29 9.57 -0.28 3.72
CA ALA A 29 9.77 -1.47 2.90
C ALA A 29 11.21 -1.53 2.38
N ASP A 30 11.72 -2.73 2.13
CA ASP A 30 13.13 -2.97 1.73
C ASP A 30 13.55 -2.23 0.46
N TYR A 31 12.58 -1.93 -0.43
CA TYR A 31 12.82 -1.18 -1.66
C TYR A 31 12.81 0.34 -1.47
N MET A 32 12.53 0.83 -0.27
CA MET A 32 12.54 2.25 0.04
C MET A 32 13.91 2.69 0.56
N ASP A 33 14.40 3.82 0.03
CA ASP A 33 15.67 4.42 0.43
C ASP A 33 15.56 5.08 1.80
N LYS A 34 14.61 5.99 1.94
CA LYS A 34 14.30 6.68 3.20
C LYS A 34 12.97 7.43 3.16
N ALA A 35 12.45 7.73 4.35
CA ALA A 35 11.43 8.73 4.55
C ALA A 35 12.05 10.08 4.93
N VAL A 36 11.47 11.18 4.50
CA VAL A 36 11.85 12.53 4.88
C VAL A 36 10.61 13.23 5.40
N PHE A 37 10.63 13.62 6.65
CA PHE A 37 9.56 14.32 7.33
C PHE A 37 9.89 15.82 7.36
N ARG A 38 8.97 16.65 6.88
CA ARG A 38 9.09 18.10 6.84
C ARG A 38 8.00 18.71 7.67
N CYS A 39 8.37 19.30 8.78
CA CYS A 39 7.47 19.87 9.75
C CYS A 39 7.55 21.39 9.72
N PHE A 40 6.40 22.04 9.80
CA PHE A 40 6.33 23.49 9.96
C PHE A 40 6.48 23.87 11.44
N PRO A 41 7.01 25.08 11.74
CA PRO A 41 7.09 25.55 13.11
C PRO A 41 5.69 25.74 13.68
N ARG A 42 5.36 25.01 14.73
CA ARG A 42 4.16 25.28 15.53
C ARG A 42 4.51 26.30 16.59
N LYS A 43 3.65 27.31 16.75
CA LYS A 43 3.73 28.38 17.78
C LYS A 43 5.13 28.96 17.93
N LYS A 44 5.32 30.22 17.46
CA LYS A 44 6.43 31.15 17.82
C LYS A 44 7.78 30.52 18.24
N SER A 45 8.12 29.34 17.73
CA SER A 45 9.46 28.79 17.90
C SER A 45 10.38 29.66 17.06
N VAL A 46 11.45 30.14 17.67
CA VAL A 46 12.50 30.95 17.04
C VAL A 46 13.23 30.17 15.94
N PHE A 47 13.00 28.86 15.87
CA PHE A 47 13.56 27.96 14.88
C PHE A 47 12.49 27.67 13.83
N GLY A 48 12.78 27.95 12.57
CA GLY A 48 11.96 27.58 11.42
C GLY A 48 11.66 26.07 11.39
N GLY A 49 10.78 25.64 10.48
CA GLY A 49 10.44 24.23 10.33
C GLY A 49 11.68 23.32 10.24
N PHE A 50 11.57 22.10 10.72
CA PHE A 50 12.66 21.15 10.68
C PHE A 50 12.38 20.04 9.66
N SER A 51 13.45 19.39 9.21
CA SER A 51 13.36 18.17 8.39
C SER A 51 14.18 17.07 9.04
N THR A 52 13.61 15.89 9.14
CA THR A 52 14.26 14.70 9.66
C THR A 52 14.01 13.51 8.76
N ASP A 53 14.90 12.54 8.76
CA ASP A 53 14.70 11.21 8.14
C ASP A 53 14.44 10.12 9.18
N LYS A 54 14.25 10.50 10.42
CA LYS A 54 13.96 9.61 11.54
C LYS A 54 12.51 9.77 11.99
N ALA A 55 11.74 8.70 11.91
CA ALA A 55 10.32 8.71 12.27
C ALA A 55 10.08 8.86 13.78
N ASP A 56 11.00 8.36 14.62
CA ASP A 56 10.99 8.56 16.06
C ASP A 56 11.09 10.05 16.43
N VAL A 57 11.97 10.80 15.76
CA VAL A 57 12.09 12.26 15.96
C VAL A 57 10.80 12.98 15.56
N LEU A 58 10.11 12.54 14.48
CA LEU A 58 8.81 13.07 14.13
C LEU A 58 7.79 12.77 15.23
N TYR A 59 7.74 11.52 15.70
CA TYR A 59 6.81 11.09 16.72
C TYR A 59 7.01 11.88 18.02
N ASP A 60 8.25 11.97 18.51
CA ASP A 60 8.60 12.74 19.71
C ASP A 60 8.20 14.23 19.58
N HIS A 61 8.41 14.81 18.39
CA HIS A 61 7.94 16.17 18.10
C HIS A 61 6.43 16.30 18.20
N CYS A 62 5.68 15.36 17.64
CA CYS A 62 4.21 15.37 17.72
C CYS A 62 3.73 15.21 19.17
N VAL A 63 4.32 14.28 19.92
CA VAL A 63 4.01 14.04 21.34
C VAL A 63 4.30 15.28 22.18
N ALA A 64 5.45 15.91 21.98
CA ALA A 64 5.82 17.16 22.68
C ALA A 64 4.86 18.33 22.38
N ASN A 65 4.07 18.25 21.29
CA ASN A 65 3.03 19.21 20.94
C ASN A 65 1.61 18.75 21.31
N GLY A 66 1.48 17.70 22.15
CA GLY A 66 0.19 17.24 22.64
C GLY A 66 -0.58 16.33 21.66
N LEU A 67 0.12 15.49 20.91
CA LEU A 67 -0.51 14.52 20.01
C LEU A 67 -1.51 13.64 20.77
N CYS A 68 -2.79 13.66 20.36
CA CYS A 68 -3.85 12.89 21.02
C CYS A 68 -4.65 11.98 20.08
N SER A 69 -4.57 12.22 18.77
CA SER A 69 -5.25 11.36 17.79
C SER A 69 -4.48 11.26 16.49
N VAL A 70 -4.72 10.15 15.76
CA VAL A 70 -4.12 9.92 14.44
C VAL A 70 -5.09 9.14 13.55
N HIS A 71 -5.19 9.57 12.29
CA HIS A 71 -6.02 8.92 11.28
C HIS A 71 -5.28 8.89 9.94
N ALA A 72 -5.48 7.82 9.18
CA ALA A 72 -5.06 7.77 7.79
C ALA A 72 -6.18 8.29 6.89
N ASP A 73 -5.79 8.96 5.81
CA ASP A 73 -6.71 9.45 4.77
C ASP A 73 -6.09 9.24 3.39
N PHE A 74 -6.78 8.49 2.54
CA PHE A 74 -6.34 8.19 1.18
C PHE A 74 -7.50 7.67 0.32
N ALA A 75 -7.31 7.70 -1.00
CA ALA A 75 -8.16 6.99 -1.95
C ALA A 75 -7.31 6.16 -2.91
N MET A 76 -7.88 5.08 -3.42
CA MET A 76 -7.19 4.21 -4.39
C MET A 76 -7.35 4.68 -5.84
N ASP A 77 -7.72 5.94 -6.05
CA ASP A 77 -7.93 6.56 -7.36
C ASP A 77 -6.63 7.01 -8.05
N GLY A 78 -5.50 6.95 -7.35
CA GLY A 78 -4.20 7.42 -7.81
C GLY A 78 -4.06 8.94 -7.96
N LYS A 79 -5.07 9.72 -7.55
CA LYS A 79 -5.11 11.19 -7.62
C LYS A 79 -5.10 11.82 -6.23
N THR A 80 -5.76 11.17 -5.28
CA THR A 80 -5.78 11.62 -3.88
C THR A 80 -4.41 11.40 -3.26
N VAL A 81 -3.86 12.43 -2.65
CA VAL A 81 -2.57 12.35 -1.95
C VAL A 81 -2.76 11.62 -0.63
N PRO A 82 -2.17 10.43 -0.44
CA PRO A 82 -2.24 9.73 0.83
C PRO A 82 -1.67 10.57 1.95
N SER A 83 -2.30 10.54 3.12
CA SER A 83 -1.90 11.37 4.25
C SER A 83 -2.17 10.72 5.60
N VAL A 84 -1.50 11.25 6.62
CA VAL A 84 -1.77 10.96 8.04
C VAL A 84 -2.18 12.25 8.71
N ILE A 85 -3.35 12.26 9.34
CA ILE A 85 -3.91 13.40 10.05
C ILE A 85 -3.67 13.19 11.54
N CYS A 86 -3.00 14.15 12.16
CA CYS A 86 -2.72 14.19 13.59
C CYS A 86 -3.55 15.28 14.26
N GLY A 87 -4.23 14.93 15.35
CA GLY A 87 -4.94 15.89 16.23
C GLY A 87 -4.17 16.11 17.51
N PHE A 88 -4.25 17.32 18.05
CA PHE A 88 -3.52 17.76 19.22
C PHE A 88 -4.47 18.25 20.31
N ASP A 89 -3.99 18.25 21.56
CA ASP A 89 -4.76 18.61 22.76
C ASP A 89 -5.24 20.06 22.77
N ASP A 90 -4.60 20.93 21.99
CA ASP A 90 -5.02 22.33 21.80
C ASP A 90 -6.15 22.49 20.76
N GLY A 91 -6.69 21.39 20.23
CA GLY A 91 -7.75 21.37 19.23
C GLY A 91 -7.26 21.64 17.80
N THR A 92 -5.97 21.74 17.58
CA THR A 92 -5.41 21.89 16.23
C THR A 92 -5.22 20.55 15.54
N PHE A 93 -5.27 20.57 14.20
CA PHE A 93 -5.04 19.39 13.37
C PHE A 93 -3.98 19.68 12.30
N THR A 94 -3.19 18.67 12.00
CA THR A 94 -2.24 18.73 10.90
C THR A 94 -2.32 17.47 10.06
N ARG A 95 -2.03 17.64 8.79
CA ARG A 95 -1.94 16.56 7.80
C ARG A 95 -0.49 16.41 7.36
N PHE A 96 0.00 15.20 7.32
CA PHE A 96 1.26 14.84 6.67
C PHE A 96 0.93 14.22 5.31
N GLU A 97 1.04 15.00 4.25
CA GLU A 97 0.85 14.52 2.88
C GLU A 97 2.06 13.71 2.44
N ILE A 98 1.81 12.51 1.90
CA ILE A 98 2.83 11.55 1.54
C ILE A 98 3.01 11.54 0.03
N THR A 99 4.18 11.95 -0.42
CA THR A 99 4.56 11.87 -1.84
C THR A 99 5.78 10.99 -2.00
N THR A 100 5.83 10.20 -3.06
CA THR A 100 6.95 9.32 -3.36
C THR A 100 7.66 9.77 -4.62
N LYS A 101 8.98 9.63 -4.64
CA LYS A 101 9.80 9.89 -5.83
C LYS A 101 10.71 8.71 -6.09
N ASN A 102 10.69 8.24 -7.31
CA ASN A 102 11.63 7.25 -7.76
C ASN A 102 13.02 7.88 -7.83
N LYS A 103 13.96 7.31 -7.09
CA LYS A 103 15.37 7.61 -7.24
C LYS A 103 15.94 6.64 -8.26
N LYS A 104 16.30 7.09 -9.44
CA LYS A 104 17.04 6.27 -10.40
C LYS A 104 18.37 5.89 -9.75
N ASN A 105 18.55 4.65 -9.37
CA ASN A 105 19.85 4.09 -9.05
C ASN A 105 20.38 3.42 -10.31
N TYR A 106 21.49 3.92 -10.81
CA TYR A 106 22.19 3.39 -11.99
C TYR A 106 23.10 2.20 -11.68
N LEU A 107 23.09 1.71 -10.44
CA LEU A 107 23.89 0.56 -10.07
C LEU A 107 23.06 -0.70 -10.30
N CYS A 108 23.25 -1.26 -11.49
CA CYS A 108 23.15 -2.70 -11.66
C CYS A 108 24.29 -3.30 -10.85
N ASP A 109 24.02 -3.87 -9.68
CA ASP A 109 24.92 -4.83 -9.08
C ASP A 109 24.87 -6.09 -9.96
N PHE A 110 25.75 -6.14 -10.92
CA PHE A 110 26.03 -7.35 -11.67
C PHE A 110 26.94 -8.19 -10.80
N ASP A 111 26.43 -9.17 -10.09
CA ASP A 111 27.26 -10.26 -9.64
C ASP A 111 27.66 -11.07 -10.86
N TYR A 112 28.87 -10.85 -11.32
CA TYR A 112 29.52 -11.69 -12.30
C TYR A 112 29.84 -13.02 -11.62
N MET A 113 28.92 -13.95 -11.66
CA MET A 113 29.18 -15.34 -11.33
C MET A 113 29.90 -15.95 -12.52
N GLY A 114 31.15 -16.35 -12.31
CA GLY A 114 32.08 -16.81 -13.31
C GLY A 114 31.50 -17.83 -14.29
N ALA A 115 32.10 -17.91 -15.44
CA ALA A 115 31.73 -18.82 -16.51
C ALA A 115 31.49 -20.24 -16.00
N ALA A 116 30.33 -20.80 -16.31
CA ALA A 116 30.15 -22.24 -16.22
C ALA A 116 31.27 -22.90 -17.05
N GLN A 117 31.96 -23.84 -16.45
CA GLN A 117 33.25 -24.38 -16.95
C GLN A 117 33.22 -24.98 -18.38
N ASP A 118 32.07 -25.09 -18.99
CA ASP A 118 31.91 -25.77 -20.29
C ASP A 118 31.20 -25.01 -21.41
N THR A 119 30.95 -23.68 -21.22
CA THR A 119 30.39 -22.89 -22.30
C THR A 119 31.20 -21.64 -22.55
N ALA A 120 31.60 -21.41 -23.79
CA ALA A 120 32.35 -20.24 -24.22
C ALA A 120 31.56 -18.92 -24.14
N ILE A 121 30.36 -18.92 -23.52
CA ILE A 121 29.51 -17.77 -23.33
C ILE A 121 29.43 -17.50 -21.82
N PRO A 122 29.89 -16.33 -21.34
CA PRO A 122 29.71 -15.96 -19.96
C PRO A 122 28.22 -15.90 -19.62
N ALA A 123 27.79 -16.80 -18.73
CA ALA A 123 26.44 -16.75 -18.21
C ALA A 123 26.34 -15.55 -17.27
N ILE A 124 25.72 -14.47 -17.72
CA ILE A 124 25.33 -13.33 -16.86
C ILE A 124 24.10 -13.79 -16.11
N THR A 125 24.26 -14.22 -14.88
CA THR A 125 23.12 -14.48 -14.00
C THR A 125 22.68 -13.13 -13.43
N ILE A 126 21.63 -12.55 -14.00
CA ILE A 126 20.98 -11.39 -13.45
C ILE A 126 20.17 -11.86 -12.25
N HIS A 127 20.70 -11.67 -11.04
CA HIS A 127 19.91 -11.82 -9.83
C HIS A 127 18.93 -10.67 -9.74
N TRP A 128 17.71 -10.89 -10.17
CA TRP A 128 16.60 -9.99 -9.96
C TRP A 128 16.26 -9.97 -8.48
N ARG A 129 16.95 -9.15 -7.71
CA ARG A 129 16.49 -8.81 -6.37
C ARG A 129 15.39 -7.77 -6.48
N TYR A 130 14.33 -8.02 -5.76
CA TYR A 130 13.19 -7.13 -5.61
C TYR A 130 13.62 -5.69 -5.45
N GLY A 131 13.00 -4.79 -6.22
CA GLY A 131 13.21 -3.36 -6.10
C GLY A 131 14.58 -2.85 -6.52
N MET A 132 15.38 -3.66 -7.21
CA MET A 132 16.71 -3.28 -7.69
C MET A 132 16.73 -2.03 -8.56
N TRP A 133 15.66 -1.77 -9.23
CA TRP A 133 15.61 -0.73 -10.25
C TRP A 133 15.23 0.63 -9.72
N TYR A 134 14.57 0.68 -8.55
CA TYR A 134 14.07 1.93 -8.00
C TYR A 134 14.18 1.91 -6.48
N ARG A 135 15.03 2.73 -5.92
CA ARG A 135 14.88 3.12 -4.54
C ARG A 135 13.88 4.26 -4.48
N ILE A 136 12.82 4.05 -3.75
CA ILE A 136 11.78 5.05 -3.55
C ILE A 136 12.13 5.88 -2.34
N ARG A 137 12.05 7.21 -2.49
CA ARG A 137 12.14 8.13 -1.37
C ARG A 137 10.77 8.71 -1.10
N ALA A 138 10.33 8.60 0.13
CA ALA A 138 9.07 9.17 0.59
C ALA A 138 9.32 10.55 1.23
N TYR A 139 8.36 11.45 1.04
CA TYR A 139 8.32 12.76 1.67
C TYR A 139 6.99 12.91 2.37
N PHE A 140 7.05 13.24 3.66
CA PHE A 140 5.91 13.57 4.50
C PHE A 140 5.93 15.07 4.71
N ASN A 141 5.02 15.79 4.06
CA ASN A 141 4.97 17.25 4.14
C ASN A 141 3.81 17.66 5.04
N GLU A 142 4.11 18.33 6.12
CA GLU A 142 3.09 18.85 7.02
C GLU A 142 2.32 19.99 6.37
N ALA A 143 0.99 20.01 6.58
CA ALA A 143 0.08 21.10 6.23
C ALA A 143 -1.02 21.22 7.27
N PRO A 144 -1.55 22.43 7.54
CA PRO A 144 -2.75 22.58 8.37
C PRO A 144 -3.93 21.86 7.72
N THR A 145 -4.84 21.31 8.53
CA THR A 145 -6.04 20.65 8.03
C THR A 145 -7.20 20.84 9.01
N GLU A 146 -8.41 20.59 8.51
CA GLU A 146 -9.60 20.49 9.33
C GLU A 146 -9.60 19.19 10.17
N PRO A 147 -10.39 19.12 11.23
CA PRO A 147 -10.56 17.91 12.01
C PRO A 147 -10.96 16.71 11.15
N TYR A 148 -10.39 15.55 11.45
CA TYR A 148 -10.86 14.31 10.85
C TYR A 148 -12.27 13.98 11.37
N THR A 149 -13.23 13.97 10.48
CA THR A 149 -14.65 13.73 10.80
C THR A 149 -15.21 12.46 10.17
N GLN A 150 -14.53 11.91 9.21
CA GLN A 150 -15.03 10.73 8.49
C GLN A 150 -14.84 9.47 9.33
N ARG A 151 -15.91 8.69 9.43
CA ARG A 151 -15.89 7.35 10.04
C ARG A 151 -16.22 6.32 8.98
N TYR A 152 -15.54 5.21 9.05
CA TYR A 152 -15.75 4.07 8.16
C TYR A 152 -16.41 2.95 8.96
N ILE A 153 -17.31 2.24 8.31
CA ILE A 153 -17.97 1.05 8.88
C ILE A 153 -17.29 -0.20 8.34
N ASP A 154 -17.43 -1.29 9.07
CA ASP A 154 -16.98 -2.60 8.59
C ASP A 154 -17.73 -2.99 7.31
N ASN A 155 -16.99 -3.09 6.22
CA ASN A 155 -17.49 -3.51 4.90
C ASN A 155 -16.82 -4.81 4.43
N THR A 156 -16.36 -5.64 5.37
CA THR A 156 -15.66 -6.90 5.05
C THR A 156 -16.53 -7.83 4.19
N ALA A 157 -17.86 -7.82 4.41
CA ALA A 157 -18.79 -8.62 3.62
C ALA A 157 -18.87 -8.14 2.16
N GLU A 158 -18.95 -6.83 1.94
CA GLU A 158 -18.96 -6.20 0.62
C GLU A 158 -17.63 -6.39 -0.10
N LEU A 159 -16.51 -6.24 0.61
CA LEU A 159 -15.18 -6.52 0.07
C LEU A 159 -15.09 -7.97 -0.39
N ARG A 160 -15.55 -8.92 0.43
CA ARG A 160 -15.58 -10.33 0.06
C ARG A 160 -16.40 -10.57 -1.21
N ALA A 161 -17.60 -10.01 -1.28
CA ALA A 161 -18.51 -10.19 -2.42
C ALA A 161 -17.89 -9.68 -3.72
N VAL A 162 -17.24 -8.52 -3.69
CA VAL A 162 -16.60 -7.98 -4.89
C VAL A 162 -15.36 -8.76 -5.30
N LEU A 163 -14.57 -9.28 -4.35
CA LEU A 163 -13.43 -10.16 -4.65
C LEU A 163 -13.88 -11.46 -5.31
N GLN A 164 -14.97 -12.08 -4.81
CA GLN A 164 -15.57 -13.27 -5.42
C GLN A 164 -16.11 -12.97 -6.82
N ARG A 165 -16.74 -11.81 -7.03
CA ARG A 165 -17.21 -11.41 -8.37
C ARG A 165 -16.04 -11.18 -9.32
N ALA A 166 -14.94 -10.60 -8.86
CA ALA A 166 -13.73 -10.40 -9.67
C ALA A 166 -13.08 -11.74 -10.06
N GLU A 167 -13.01 -12.70 -9.14
CA GLU A 167 -12.54 -14.07 -9.41
C GLU A 167 -13.40 -14.74 -10.49
N GLN A 168 -14.73 -14.68 -10.30
CA GLN A 168 -15.68 -15.25 -11.24
C GLN A 168 -15.59 -14.60 -12.63
N PHE A 169 -15.47 -13.28 -12.68
CA PHE A 169 -15.32 -12.53 -13.93
C PHE A 169 -14.06 -12.97 -14.71
N CYS A 170 -12.92 -13.17 -14.01
CA CYS A 170 -11.71 -13.67 -14.64
C CYS A 170 -11.93 -15.07 -15.25
N ASN A 171 -12.60 -15.97 -14.52
CA ASN A 171 -12.90 -17.31 -15.01
C ASN A 171 -13.82 -17.30 -16.23
N GLU A 172 -14.89 -16.49 -16.19
CA GLU A 172 -15.82 -16.31 -17.33
C GLU A 172 -15.11 -15.74 -18.56
N LEU A 173 -14.16 -14.81 -18.34
CA LEU A 173 -13.35 -14.23 -19.42
C LEU A 173 -12.39 -15.25 -20.01
N ASP A 174 -11.74 -16.07 -19.18
CA ASP A 174 -10.82 -17.14 -19.61
C ASP A 174 -11.57 -18.19 -20.45
N GLU A 175 -12.78 -18.57 -20.05
CA GLU A 175 -13.65 -19.47 -20.82
C GLU A 175 -13.98 -18.88 -22.20
N LYS A 176 -14.35 -17.59 -22.27
CA LYS A 176 -14.66 -16.90 -23.53
C LYS A 176 -13.44 -16.80 -24.45
N CYS A 177 -12.26 -16.57 -23.88
CA CYS A 177 -11.00 -16.51 -24.62
C CYS A 177 -10.49 -17.89 -25.05
N GLY A 178 -11.05 -18.98 -24.52
CA GLY A 178 -10.61 -20.35 -24.77
C GLY A 178 -9.20 -20.67 -24.22
N ARG A 179 -8.71 -19.88 -23.29
CA ARG A 179 -7.40 -20.06 -22.64
C ARG A 179 -7.30 -19.26 -21.35
N PRO A 180 -6.46 -19.65 -20.38
CA PRO A 180 -6.22 -18.88 -19.17
C PRO A 180 -5.49 -17.57 -19.52
N PHE A 181 -6.24 -16.51 -19.65
CA PHE A 181 -5.77 -15.19 -20.04
C PHE A 181 -5.53 -14.26 -18.84
N SER A 182 -6.36 -14.43 -17.82
CA SER A 182 -6.26 -13.63 -16.58
C SER A 182 -5.09 -14.05 -15.66
N GLY A 183 -4.38 -15.12 -16.02
CA GLY A 183 -3.19 -15.59 -15.32
C GLY A 183 -3.46 -15.99 -13.86
N ASP A 184 -2.71 -15.41 -12.94
CA ASP A 184 -2.84 -15.69 -11.50
C ASP A 184 -3.98 -14.92 -10.81
N LEU A 185 -4.65 -13.99 -11.49
CA LEU A 185 -5.64 -13.11 -10.85
C LEU A 185 -6.81 -13.86 -10.19
N PRO A 186 -7.44 -14.88 -10.82
CA PRO A 186 -8.49 -15.64 -10.14
C PRO A 186 -8.02 -16.24 -8.82
N ARG A 187 -6.83 -16.83 -8.83
CA ARG A 187 -6.23 -17.40 -7.62
C ARG A 187 -5.96 -16.33 -6.57
N LEU A 188 -5.47 -15.14 -6.95
CA LEU A 188 -5.19 -14.05 -6.03
C LEU A 188 -6.47 -13.52 -5.37
N PHE A 189 -7.55 -13.40 -6.12
CA PHE A 189 -8.85 -13.03 -5.56
C PHE A 189 -9.39 -14.10 -4.60
N GLY A 190 -9.33 -15.37 -4.97
CA GLY A 190 -9.73 -16.48 -4.11
C GLY A 190 -8.90 -16.56 -2.81
N GLU A 191 -7.57 -16.37 -2.90
CA GLU A 191 -6.69 -16.28 -1.73
C GLU A 191 -7.05 -15.09 -0.84
N SER A 192 -7.41 -13.93 -1.42
CA SER A 192 -7.83 -12.75 -0.67
C SER A 192 -9.11 -13.00 0.12
N VAL A 193 -10.07 -13.70 -0.46
CA VAL A 193 -11.29 -14.15 0.25
C VAL A 193 -10.95 -15.07 1.42
N GLN A 194 -10.04 -16.05 1.20
CA GLN A 194 -9.61 -16.95 2.26
C GLN A 194 -8.91 -16.22 3.42
N LEU A 195 -8.13 -15.19 3.13
CA LEU A 195 -7.50 -14.34 4.15
C LEU A 195 -8.54 -13.58 4.98
N LEU A 196 -9.60 -13.04 4.36
CA LEU A 196 -10.72 -12.43 5.09
C LEU A 196 -11.42 -13.43 6.01
N ASP A 197 -11.48 -14.70 5.60
CA ASP A 197 -12.03 -15.79 6.40
C ASP A 197 -11.12 -16.27 7.55
N GLY A 198 -9.94 -15.67 7.69
CA GLY A 198 -8.96 -16.04 8.70
C GLY A 198 -8.16 -17.30 8.39
N ARG A 199 -8.16 -17.75 7.12
CA ARG A 199 -7.32 -18.88 6.71
C ARG A 199 -5.90 -18.39 6.45
N GLU A 200 -4.93 -19.11 6.99
CA GLU A 200 -3.52 -18.84 6.69
C GLU A 200 -3.17 -19.32 5.28
N ILE A 201 -2.62 -18.42 4.48
CA ILE A 201 -2.08 -18.74 3.16
C ILE A 201 -0.57 -18.63 3.24
N ARG A 202 0.13 -19.73 2.97
CA ARG A 202 1.59 -19.72 2.88
C ARG A 202 2.01 -19.05 1.58
N ARG A 203 2.30 -17.77 1.63
CA ARG A 203 3.01 -17.06 0.55
C ARG A 203 4.51 -17.08 0.80
N ILE A 204 5.25 -17.46 -0.24
CA ILE A 204 6.73 -17.48 -0.24
C ILE A 204 7.33 -16.07 -0.14
N ASN A 205 6.56 -15.02 -0.41
CA ASN A 205 7.04 -13.64 -0.50
C ASN A 205 6.24 -12.69 0.41
N GLN A 206 6.22 -12.94 1.70
CA GLN A 206 5.83 -11.87 2.65
C GLN A 206 6.98 -10.87 2.76
N LEU A 207 7.02 -9.92 1.85
CA LEU A 207 8.13 -8.98 1.66
C LEU A 207 8.20 -7.87 2.71
N THR A 208 7.21 -7.75 3.58
CA THR A 208 7.16 -6.61 4.49
C THR A 208 6.67 -7.01 5.87
N SER A 209 7.28 -6.44 6.90
CA SER A 209 6.73 -6.49 8.25
C SER A 209 5.30 -5.92 8.23
N LEU A 210 4.37 -6.63 8.86
CA LEU A 210 2.98 -6.20 8.94
C LEU A 210 2.87 -4.88 9.72
N PRO A 211 1.91 -4.01 9.36
CA PRO A 211 1.59 -2.88 10.21
C PRO A 211 1.05 -3.33 11.57
N GLN A 212 1.16 -2.49 12.57
CA GLN A 212 0.61 -2.74 13.90
C GLN A 212 -0.90 -2.50 13.89
N LEU A 213 -1.67 -3.52 13.53
CA LEU A 213 -3.12 -3.51 13.44
C LEU A 213 -3.70 -4.62 14.32
N SER A 214 -5.01 -4.56 14.59
CA SER A 214 -5.75 -5.67 15.16
C SER A 214 -5.68 -6.92 14.27
N GLU A 215 -6.07 -8.06 14.78
CA GLU A 215 -6.09 -9.30 13.99
C GLU A 215 -7.01 -9.18 12.76
N GLN A 216 -8.19 -8.56 12.91
CA GLN A 216 -9.10 -8.28 11.81
C GLN A 216 -8.46 -7.28 10.81
N GLY A 217 -7.84 -6.23 11.30
CA GLY A 217 -7.14 -5.25 10.47
C GLY A 217 -6.01 -5.88 9.65
N ILE A 218 -5.25 -6.81 10.25
CA ILE A 218 -4.21 -7.58 9.55
C ILE A 218 -4.82 -8.45 8.44
N ARG A 219 -5.96 -9.13 8.69
CA ARG A 219 -6.65 -9.93 7.67
C ARG A 219 -7.10 -9.08 6.49
N ILE A 220 -7.72 -7.94 6.76
CA ILE A 220 -8.15 -6.98 5.73
C ILE A 220 -6.95 -6.46 4.94
N PHE A 221 -5.90 -6.02 5.64
CA PHE A 221 -4.68 -5.51 4.99
C PHE A 221 -4.06 -6.56 4.06
N ARG A 222 -3.89 -7.80 4.53
CA ARG A 222 -3.35 -8.89 3.72
C ARG A 222 -4.24 -9.25 2.53
N ALA A 223 -5.55 -9.25 2.70
CA ALA A 223 -6.48 -9.51 1.60
C ALA A 223 -6.36 -8.44 0.51
N CYS A 224 -6.34 -7.16 0.89
CA CYS A 224 -6.16 -6.06 -0.05
C CYS A 224 -4.78 -6.07 -0.72
N GLU A 225 -3.71 -6.40 0.01
CA GLU A 225 -2.37 -6.54 -0.54
C GLU A 225 -2.28 -7.72 -1.55
N THR A 226 -3.00 -8.80 -1.28
CA THR A 226 -3.04 -9.99 -2.14
C THR A 226 -3.81 -9.74 -3.42
N ALA A 227 -4.96 -9.07 -3.32
CA ALA A 227 -5.79 -8.68 -4.47
C ALA A 227 -5.27 -7.43 -5.20
N ASP A 228 -4.05 -6.99 -4.96
CA ASP A 228 -3.56 -5.69 -5.44
C ASP A 228 -3.53 -5.56 -6.95
N ILE A 229 -4.70 -5.27 -7.51
CA ILE A 229 -4.92 -5.02 -8.94
C ILE A 229 -4.25 -3.73 -9.45
N PHE A 230 -3.75 -2.90 -8.54
CA PHE A 230 -3.19 -1.58 -8.82
C PHE A 230 -1.67 -1.51 -8.64
N ASP A 231 -1.02 -2.62 -8.28
CA ASP A 231 0.44 -2.64 -8.16
C ASP A 231 1.07 -2.44 -9.55
N PRO A 232 1.71 -1.28 -9.82
CA PRO A 232 2.36 -1.04 -11.09
C PRO A 232 3.52 -2.01 -11.35
N ARG A 233 4.01 -2.70 -10.33
CA ARG A 233 5.08 -3.70 -10.43
C ARG A 233 4.60 -5.02 -11.03
N LEU A 234 3.30 -5.34 -10.87
CA LEU A 234 2.65 -6.49 -11.52
C LEU A 234 2.35 -6.24 -13.01
N ASN A 235 2.80 -5.10 -13.55
CA ASN A 235 2.42 -4.57 -14.85
C ASN A 235 2.93 -5.35 -16.07
N TYR A 236 3.68 -6.43 -15.91
CA TYR A 236 4.39 -6.96 -17.07
C TYR A 236 3.58 -7.86 -17.99
N ASN A 237 2.64 -8.66 -17.54
CA ASN A 237 1.80 -9.45 -18.47
C ASN A 237 0.39 -9.80 -17.98
N TRP A 238 0.04 -9.57 -16.72
CA TRP A 238 -1.18 -10.09 -16.11
C TRP A 238 -1.91 -9.04 -15.27
N SER A 239 -1.89 -7.77 -15.67
CA SER A 239 -2.51 -6.73 -14.88
C SER A 239 -4.00 -6.60 -15.18
N TRP A 240 -4.79 -6.44 -14.14
CA TRP A 240 -6.22 -6.14 -14.22
C TRP A 240 -6.50 -4.94 -15.15
N ALA A 241 -5.76 -3.86 -14.98
CA ALA A 241 -5.97 -2.61 -15.70
C ALA A 241 -5.57 -2.66 -17.18
N LYS A 242 -4.74 -3.61 -17.62
CA LYS A 242 -4.26 -3.67 -19.01
C LYS A 242 -4.71 -4.91 -19.74
N VAL A 243 -4.39 -6.06 -19.18
CA VAL A 243 -4.58 -7.34 -19.87
C VAL A 243 -6.03 -7.78 -19.78
N VAL A 244 -6.58 -7.78 -18.55
CA VAL A 244 -7.99 -8.13 -18.34
C VAL A 244 -8.90 -7.10 -19.01
N LYS A 245 -8.59 -5.79 -18.87
CA LYS A 245 -9.34 -4.74 -19.55
C LYS A 245 -9.38 -4.94 -21.06
N ARG A 246 -8.23 -5.14 -21.71
CA ARG A 246 -8.18 -5.33 -23.17
C ARG A 246 -9.01 -6.54 -23.62
N SER A 247 -8.90 -7.66 -22.89
CA SER A 247 -9.67 -8.84 -23.22
C SER A 247 -11.16 -8.63 -22.98
N ALA A 248 -11.55 -7.90 -21.95
CA ALA A 248 -12.93 -7.53 -21.72
C ALA A 248 -13.47 -6.64 -22.85
N ASP A 249 -12.66 -5.69 -23.36
CA ASP A 249 -13.01 -4.85 -24.50
C ASP A 249 -13.22 -5.70 -25.78
N GLU A 250 -12.37 -6.69 -26.03
CA GLU A 250 -12.45 -7.61 -27.19
C GLU A 250 -13.69 -8.53 -27.13
N HIS A 251 -14.27 -8.75 -25.95
CA HIS A 251 -15.41 -9.68 -25.74
C HIS A 251 -16.69 -8.98 -25.26
N GLU A 252 -16.80 -7.66 -25.46
CA GLU A 252 -17.97 -6.85 -25.11
C GLU A 252 -18.31 -6.85 -23.59
N LEU A 253 -17.30 -7.03 -22.73
CA LEU A 253 -17.44 -7.06 -21.26
C LEU A 253 -16.88 -5.80 -20.58
N SER A 254 -16.58 -4.75 -21.34
CA SER A 254 -15.95 -3.52 -20.82
C SER A 254 -16.75 -2.86 -19.71
N ALA A 255 -18.07 -2.78 -19.85
CA ALA A 255 -18.94 -2.16 -18.85
C ALA A 255 -18.91 -2.93 -17.51
N GLU A 256 -18.86 -4.25 -17.59
CA GLU A 256 -18.78 -5.11 -16.40
C GLU A 256 -17.41 -5.00 -15.73
N HIS A 257 -16.33 -5.03 -16.51
CA HIS A 257 -14.98 -4.80 -16.01
C HIS A 257 -14.86 -3.46 -15.28
N GLU A 258 -15.42 -2.38 -15.84
CA GLU A 258 -15.43 -1.05 -15.22
C GLU A 258 -16.22 -1.03 -13.91
N ALA A 259 -17.40 -1.68 -13.89
CA ALA A 259 -18.21 -1.77 -12.69
C ALA A 259 -17.50 -2.52 -11.57
N ILE A 260 -16.89 -3.67 -11.86
CA ILE A 260 -16.12 -4.45 -10.89
C ILE A 260 -14.91 -3.65 -10.42
N THR A 261 -14.17 -3.01 -11.33
CA THR A 261 -12.99 -2.17 -10.99
C THR A 261 -13.37 -1.07 -10.00
N LYS A 262 -14.47 -0.35 -10.27
CA LYS A 262 -14.95 0.70 -9.39
C LYS A 262 -15.34 0.18 -8.01
N GLN A 263 -16.00 -0.97 -7.95
CA GLN A 263 -16.38 -1.60 -6.69
C GLN A 263 -15.16 -2.11 -5.92
N LEU A 264 -14.20 -2.75 -6.58
CA LEU A 264 -12.94 -3.18 -5.94
C LEU A 264 -12.21 -2.00 -5.30
N LEU A 265 -12.04 -0.89 -6.04
CA LEU A 265 -11.42 0.33 -5.52
C LEU A 265 -12.15 0.84 -4.28
N LEU A 266 -13.47 0.98 -4.36
CA LEU A 266 -14.29 1.51 -3.29
C LEU A 266 -14.23 0.62 -2.04
N GLN A 267 -14.41 -0.69 -2.20
CA GLN A 267 -14.48 -1.60 -1.06
C GLN A 267 -13.11 -1.82 -0.42
N MET A 268 -12.05 -1.92 -1.20
CA MET A 268 -10.68 -2.01 -0.66
C MET A 268 -10.29 -0.74 0.10
N GLN A 269 -10.59 0.44 -0.44
CA GLN A 269 -10.34 1.71 0.24
C GLN A 269 -11.07 1.77 1.58
N ASN A 270 -12.37 1.52 1.59
CA ASN A 270 -13.19 1.57 2.80
C ASN A 270 -12.72 0.56 3.85
N ALA A 271 -12.43 -0.67 3.44
CA ALA A 271 -11.97 -1.70 4.35
C ALA A 271 -10.60 -1.36 4.97
N LEU A 272 -9.67 -0.84 4.19
CA LEU A 272 -8.37 -0.41 4.70
C LEU A 272 -8.49 0.78 5.66
N LEU A 273 -9.31 1.78 5.31
CA LEU A 273 -9.53 2.94 6.18
C LEU A 273 -10.28 2.55 7.45
N PHE A 274 -11.22 1.61 7.37
CA PHE A 274 -11.84 1.03 8.56
C PHE A 274 -10.81 0.30 9.43
N ALA A 275 -10.02 -0.59 8.84
CA ALA A 275 -9.01 -1.35 9.56
C ALA A 275 -7.98 -0.47 10.28
N ILE A 276 -7.61 0.68 9.69
CA ILE A 276 -6.59 1.57 10.24
C ILE A 276 -7.17 2.65 11.16
N ASN A 277 -8.40 3.07 10.98
CA ASN A 277 -8.96 4.20 11.72
C ASN A 277 -9.95 3.80 12.82
N GLU A 278 -10.67 2.68 12.68
CA GLU A 278 -11.79 2.31 13.56
C GLU A 278 -11.55 1.03 14.40
N ILE A 279 -10.58 0.20 14.03
CA ILE A 279 -10.17 -1.00 14.79
C ILE A 279 -8.85 -0.74 15.49
#